data_900ca6ff5d10a1763ea39c9480bf902b
#
_entry.id   900ca6ff5d10a1763ea39c9480bf902b
#
_cell.length_a   1.000
_cell.length_b   1.000
_cell.length_c   1.000
_cell.angle_alpha   90.00
_cell.angle_beta   90.00
_cell.angle_gamma   90.00
#
_symmetry.space_group_name_H-M   'P 1'
#
loop_
_entity.id
_entity.type
_entity.pdbx_description
1 polymer ?
#
loop_
_entity_poly.entity_id
_entity_poly.type
_entity_poly.pdbx_seq_one_letter_code
_entity_poly.pdbx_strand_id
1 'polypeptide(L)'
;CLVGSEMCIRDRYYCALTGNWRGIVKSEELRWYLGIFLTVTAAITVVILPQYGTVGNALRYASFQVASIMSTTGYATADFSLWPVAARMLIFMLMFIGACAGSTAGGMKICRIAMLWKQGVRSVRHTFQPRKVQVVRFEGKGVDDTLLRETASFAFVYLSLIHISEPT
;
A
#
# COMPACT_ATOMS: atom_id res chain seq x y z
N CYS A 1 -2.82 7.69 14.53
CA CYS A 1 -3.56 6.82 13.57
C CYS A 1 -4.73 6.06 14.19
N LEU A 2 -4.75 5.79 15.50
CA LEU A 2 -5.84 5.04 16.15
C LEU A 2 -7.18 5.79 16.09
N VAL A 3 -7.19 7.09 16.36
CA VAL A 3 -8.44 7.88 16.41
C VAL A 3 -9.04 8.14 15.02
N GLY A 4 -8.19 8.21 13.98
CA GLY A 4 -8.67 8.40 12.59
C GLY A 4 -9.15 7.12 11.91
N SER A 5 -8.59 5.97 12.28
CA SER A 5 -8.92 4.68 11.63
C SER A 5 -10.28 4.12 12.07
N GLU A 6 -10.65 4.31 13.33
CA GLU A 6 -11.98 3.86 13.82
C GLU A 6 -13.11 4.63 13.13
N MET A 7 -12.95 5.93 12.91
CA MET A 7 -13.91 6.70 12.13
C MET A 7 -14.02 6.22 10.67
N CYS A 8 -12.91 5.93 10.03
CA CYS A 8 -12.91 5.44 8.64
C CYS A 8 -13.60 4.07 8.48
N ILE A 9 -13.41 3.14 9.42
CA ILE A 9 -14.05 1.81 9.37
C ILE A 9 -15.56 1.97 9.57
N ARG A 10 -15.97 2.72 10.56
CA ARG A 10 -17.39 2.98 10.85
C ARG A 10 -18.09 3.68 9.69
N ASP A 11 -17.44 4.68 9.11
CA ASP A 11 -17.99 5.44 7.98
C ASP A 11 -18.09 4.58 6.72
N ARG A 12 -17.13 3.69 6.46
CA ARG A 12 -17.20 2.72 5.34
C ARG A 12 -18.31 1.70 5.55
N TYR A 13 -18.44 1.16 6.75
CA TYR A 13 -19.51 0.23 7.10
C TYR A 13 -20.87 0.88 6.93
N TYR A 14 -21.01 2.11 7.39
CA TYR A 14 -22.24 2.90 7.24
C TYR A 14 -22.54 3.21 5.77
N CYS A 15 -21.54 3.59 4.98
CA CYS A 15 -21.69 3.80 3.54
C CYS A 15 -22.06 2.51 2.79
N ALA A 16 -21.54 1.36 3.21
CA ALA A 16 -21.89 0.07 2.64
C ALA A 16 -23.35 -0.31 2.95
N LEU A 17 -23.80 -0.09 4.18
CA LEU A 17 -25.18 -0.36 4.60
C LEU A 17 -26.19 0.59 3.95
N THR A 18 -25.84 1.85 3.73
CA THR A 18 -26.70 2.86 3.10
C THR A 18 -26.65 2.84 1.58
N GLY A 19 -25.88 1.91 0.96
CA GLY A 19 -25.79 1.77 -0.49
C GLY A 19 -25.07 2.92 -1.20
N ASN A 20 -24.38 3.79 -0.45
CA ASN A 20 -23.68 4.94 -1.01
C ASN A 20 -22.25 4.57 -1.50
N TRP A 21 -22.19 3.77 -2.55
CA TRP A 21 -20.93 3.28 -3.16
C TRP A 21 -19.98 4.41 -3.60
N ARG A 22 -20.52 5.60 -3.92
CA ARG A 22 -19.72 6.75 -4.30
C ARG A 22 -18.82 7.26 -3.18
N GLY A 23 -19.25 7.13 -1.92
CA GLY A 23 -18.46 7.47 -0.75
C GLY A 23 -17.26 6.54 -0.56
N ILE A 24 -17.45 5.24 -0.83
CA ILE A 24 -16.40 4.22 -0.71
C ILE A 24 -15.32 4.42 -1.76
N VAL A 25 -15.72 4.61 -3.02
CA VAL A 25 -14.78 4.84 -4.14
C VAL A 25 -14.03 6.17 -3.99
N LYS A 26 -14.59 7.13 -3.27
CA LYS A 26 -13.98 8.43 -3.03
C LYS A 26 -12.92 8.41 -1.92
N SER A 27 -12.80 7.32 -1.14
CA SER A 27 -11.78 7.18 -0.11
C SER A 27 -10.38 7.14 -0.73
N GLU A 28 -9.49 8.00 -0.26
CA GLU A 28 -8.11 8.07 -0.77
C GLU A 28 -7.36 6.77 -0.50
N GLU A 29 -7.59 6.14 0.64
CA GLU A 29 -6.93 4.90 1.02
C GLU A 29 -7.25 3.75 0.05
N LEU A 30 -8.53 3.59 -0.34
CA LEU A 30 -8.94 2.56 -1.29
C LEU A 30 -8.32 2.80 -2.68
N ARG A 31 -8.24 4.07 -3.10
CA ARG A 31 -7.61 4.44 -4.37
C ARG A 31 -6.12 4.10 -4.37
N TRP A 32 -5.40 4.36 -3.28
CA TRP A 32 -4.00 3.98 -3.12
C TRP A 32 -3.84 2.45 -3.13
N TYR A 33 -4.71 1.73 -2.40
CA TYR A 33 -4.70 0.26 -2.38
C TYR A 33 -4.88 -0.33 -3.79
N LEU A 34 -5.94 0.08 -4.48
CA LEU A 34 -6.23 -0.39 -5.84
C LEU A 34 -5.15 0.05 -6.84
N GLY A 35 -4.63 1.26 -6.70
CA GLY A 35 -3.53 1.75 -7.53
C GLY A 35 -2.28 0.87 -7.42
N ILE A 36 -1.83 0.59 -6.20
CA ILE A 36 -0.68 -0.29 -5.95
C ILE A 36 -0.97 -1.70 -6.46
N PHE A 37 -2.14 -2.27 -6.14
CA PHE A 37 -2.54 -3.60 -6.57
C PHE A 37 -2.52 -3.74 -8.10
N LEU A 38 -3.15 -2.84 -8.82
CA LEU A 38 -3.23 -2.88 -10.28
C LEU A 38 -1.87 -2.66 -10.92
N THR A 39 -1.09 -1.71 -10.42
CA THR A 39 0.24 -1.41 -10.98
C THR A 39 1.20 -2.59 -10.82
N VAL A 40 1.26 -3.18 -9.63
CA VAL A 40 2.15 -4.33 -9.37
C VAL A 40 1.66 -5.57 -10.12
N THR A 41 0.34 -5.82 -10.17
CA THR A 41 -0.21 -6.93 -10.96
C THR A 41 0.13 -6.78 -12.43
N ALA A 42 -0.03 -5.59 -13.01
CA ALA A 42 0.33 -5.33 -14.41
C ALA A 42 1.83 -5.53 -14.65
N ALA A 43 2.67 -5.00 -13.77
CA ALA A 43 4.13 -5.16 -13.88
C ALA A 43 4.55 -6.64 -13.84
N ILE A 44 4.04 -7.40 -12.86
CA ILE A 44 4.35 -8.85 -12.76
C ILE A 44 3.80 -9.59 -13.98
N THR A 45 2.59 -9.28 -14.44
CA THR A 45 1.99 -9.92 -15.62
C THR A 45 2.89 -9.75 -16.85
N VAL A 46 3.40 -8.54 -17.09
CA VAL A 46 4.30 -8.28 -18.21
C VAL A 46 5.59 -9.10 -18.10
N VAL A 47 6.15 -9.20 -16.89
CA VAL A 47 7.41 -9.91 -16.65
C VAL A 47 7.25 -11.43 -16.81
N ILE A 48 6.12 -12.01 -16.40
CA ILE A 48 5.88 -13.46 -16.48
C ILE A 48 5.23 -13.90 -17.80
N LEU A 49 4.78 -12.95 -18.63
CA LEU A 49 4.12 -13.24 -19.91
C LEU A 49 4.90 -14.20 -20.82
N PRO A 50 6.23 -14.07 -20.97
CA PRO A 50 7.03 -15.00 -21.80
C PRO A 50 6.96 -16.45 -21.31
N GLN A 51 6.74 -16.66 -20.02
CA GLN A 51 6.73 -17.97 -19.36
C GLN A 51 5.38 -18.70 -19.53
N TYR A 52 4.29 -17.96 -19.52
CA TYR A 52 2.93 -18.51 -19.57
C TYR A 52 2.27 -18.44 -20.96
N GLY A 53 2.87 -17.70 -21.90
CA GLY A 53 2.42 -17.61 -23.31
C GLY A 53 1.06 -16.96 -23.53
N THR A 54 0.19 -16.91 -22.51
CA THR A 54 -1.15 -16.33 -22.59
C THR A 54 -1.34 -15.26 -21.53
N VAL A 55 -1.78 -14.06 -21.96
CA VAL A 55 -2.01 -12.92 -21.07
C VAL A 55 -3.02 -13.26 -19.95
N GLY A 56 -4.07 -14.02 -20.27
CA GLY A 56 -5.09 -14.41 -19.31
C GLY A 56 -4.54 -15.26 -18.16
N ASN A 57 -3.69 -16.25 -18.45
CA ASN A 57 -3.08 -17.09 -17.44
C ASN A 57 -2.05 -16.28 -16.61
N ALA A 58 -1.20 -15.51 -17.27
CA ALA A 58 -0.24 -14.64 -16.58
C ALA A 58 -0.94 -13.67 -15.63
N LEU A 59 -2.01 -13.01 -16.06
CA LEU A 59 -2.81 -12.10 -15.24
C LEU A 59 -3.45 -12.81 -14.04
N ARG A 60 -4.00 -14.01 -14.27
CA ARG A 60 -4.63 -14.81 -13.19
C ARG A 60 -3.63 -15.17 -12.10
N TYR A 61 -2.45 -15.68 -12.46
CA TYR A 61 -1.42 -16.03 -11.48
C TYR A 61 -0.82 -14.81 -10.80
N ALA A 62 -0.55 -13.74 -11.55
CA ALA A 62 -0.04 -12.49 -11.00
C ALA A 62 -1.02 -11.86 -10.00
N SER A 63 -2.30 -11.72 -10.37
CA SER A 63 -3.32 -11.10 -9.51
C SER A 63 -3.55 -11.89 -8.23
N PHE A 64 -3.60 -13.22 -8.34
CA PHE A 64 -3.75 -14.08 -7.16
C PHE A 64 -2.56 -13.92 -6.21
N GLN A 65 -1.33 -13.98 -6.73
CA GLN A 65 -0.13 -13.87 -5.91
C GLN A 65 -0.02 -12.51 -5.24
N VAL A 66 -0.30 -11.41 -5.97
CA VAL A 66 -0.32 -10.05 -5.42
C VAL A 66 -1.38 -9.92 -4.33
N ALA A 67 -2.60 -10.43 -4.57
CA ALA A 67 -3.67 -10.41 -3.58
C ALA A 67 -3.30 -11.18 -2.31
N SER A 68 -2.73 -12.38 -2.46
CA SER A 68 -2.30 -13.23 -1.36
C SER A 68 -1.24 -12.57 -0.47
N ILE A 69 -0.28 -11.89 -1.08
CA ILE A 69 0.78 -11.20 -0.34
C ILE A 69 0.27 -9.91 0.32
N MET A 70 -0.48 -9.08 -0.39
CA MET A 70 -1.04 -7.85 0.18
C MET A 70 -2.02 -8.11 1.33
N SER A 71 -2.77 -9.22 1.27
CA SER A 71 -3.66 -9.64 2.36
C SER A 71 -2.93 -10.40 3.49
N THR A 72 -1.62 -10.68 3.30
CA THR A 72 -0.81 -11.52 4.20
C THR A 72 -1.38 -12.91 4.43
N THR A 73 -2.10 -13.44 3.44
CA THR A 73 -2.71 -14.78 3.51
C THR A 73 -1.68 -15.88 3.23
N GLY A 74 -0.72 -15.64 2.31
CA GLY A 74 0.41 -16.52 2.05
C GLY A 74 0.11 -17.73 1.16
N TYR A 75 -1.10 -17.87 0.61
CA TYR A 75 -1.39 -18.93 -0.35
C TYR A 75 -0.76 -18.65 -1.71
N ALA A 76 -0.19 -19.68 -2.33
CA ALA A 76 0.37 -19.63 -3.68
C ALA A 76 -0.34 -20.63 -4.58
N THR A 77 -0.72 -20.22 -5.79
CA THR A 77 -1.29 -21.08 -6.83
C THR A 77 -0.24 -21.53 -7.84
N ALA A 78 0.90 -20.84 -7.88
CA ALA A 78 2.04 -21.16 -8.71
C ALA A 78 3.32 -21.00 -7.91
N ASP A 79 4.34 -21.76 -8.26
CA ASP A 79 5.66 -21.63 -7.62
C ASP A 79 6.35 -20.35 -8.17
N PHE A 80 6.28 -19.29 -7.36
CA PHE A 80 6.89 -18.00 -7.70
C PHE A 80 8.42 -18.01 -7.63
N SER A 81 9.03 -19.08 -7.06
CA SER A 81 10.49 -19.24 -7.05
C SER A 81 11.05 -19.43 -8.46
N LEU A 82 10.24 -20.00 -9.36
CA LEU A 82 10.56 -20.19 -10.77
C LEU A 82 10.38 -18.93 -11.62
N TRP A 83 9.82 -17.86 -11.04
CA TRP A 83 9.57 -16.62 -11.78
C TRP A 83 10.86 -15.81 -11.98
N PRO A 84 10.93 -14.97 -13.02
CA PRO A 84 12.05 -14.09 -13.24
C PRO A 84 12.41 -13.25 -12.00
N VAL A 85 13.69 -12.95 -11.84
CA VAL A 85 14.19 -12.20 -10.67
C VAL A 85 13.44 -10.90 -10.46
N ALA A 86 13.08 -10.19 -11.54
CA ALA A 86 12.32 -8.95 -11.48
C ALA A 86 10.93 -9.15 -10.83
N ALA A 87 10.21 -10.24 -11.17
CA ALA A 87 8.92 -10.53 -10.54
C ALA A 87 9.07 -10.87 -9.06
N ARG A 88 10.11 -11.64 -8.69
CA ARG A 88 10.39 -11.97 -7.28
C ARG A 88 10.76 -10.73 -6.46
N MET A 89 11.52 -9.81 -7.02
CA MET A 89 11.84 -8.53 -6.37
C MET A 89 10.60 -7.66 -6.16
N LEU A 90 9.67 -7.60 -7.12
CA LEU A 90 8.41 -6.91 -6.96
C LEU A 90 7.55 -7.51 -5.83
N ILE A 91 7.49 -8.84 -5.77
CA ILE A 91 6.80 -9.58 -4.70
C ILE A 91 7.43 -9.27 -3.34
N PHE A 92 8.77 -9.29 -3.26
CA PHE A 92 9.49 -8.96 -2.03
C PHE A 92 9.19 -7.53 -1.57
N MET A 93 9.25 -6.55 -2.47
CA MET A 93 8.87 -5.16 -2.16
C MET A 93 7.43 -5.05 -1.67
N LEU A 94 6.54 -5.87 -2.23
CA LEU A 94 5.13 -5.87 -1.83
C LEU A 94 4.89 -6.40 -0.41
N MET A 95 5.76 -7.29 0.11
CA MET A 95 5.66 -7.80 1.49
C MET A 95 5.77 -6.72 2.56
N PHE A 96 6.45 -5.59 2.25
CA PHE A 96 6.51 -4.45 3.18
C PHE A 96 5.22 -3.65 3.23
N ILE A 97 4.37 -3.77 2.20
CA ILE A 97 3.14 -3.03 2.02
C ILE A 97 1.98 -3.87 2.54
N GLY A 98 1.47 -3.53 3.72
CA GLY A 98 0.30 -4.18 4.29
C GLY A 98 -1.00 -3.69 3.66
N ALA A 99 -2.13 -4.27 4.10
CA ALA A 99 -3.46 -3.87 3.64
C ALA A 99 -3.95 -2.56 4.28
N CYS A 100 -5.22 -2.22 4.02
CA CYS A 100 -5.88 -1.02 4.55
C CYS A 100 -5.89 -0.94 6.08
N ALA A 101 -6.04 0.27 6.62
CA ALA A 101 -6.25 0.48 8.04
C ALA A 101 -7.48 -0.33 8.52
N GLY A 102 -7.32 -0.99 9.67
CA GLY A 102 -8.37 -1.86 10.22
C GLY A 102 -8.37 -3.30 9.71
N SER A 103 -7.52 -3.68 8.75
CA SER A 103 -7.29 -5.09 8.43
C SER A 103 -6.30 -5.73 9.42
N THR A 104 -6.43 -7.04 9.62
CA THR A 104 -5.53 -7.85 10.44
C THR A 104 -4.19 -8.14 9.74
N ALA A 105 -4.05 -7.73 8.46
CA ALA A 105 -2.83 -7.95 7.69
C ALA A 105 -1.61 -7.30 8.35
N GLY A 106 -0.48 -7.97 8.30
CA GLY A 106 0.82 -7.47 8.75
C GLY A 106 1.38 -6.35 7.85
N GLY A 107 2.61 -5.94 8.12
CA GLY A 107 3.30 -4.92 7.34
C GLY A 107 2.85 -3.48 7.61
N MET A 108 3.43 -2.56 6.85
CA MET A 108 3.12 -1.13 6.98
C MET A 108 1.80 -0.81 6.28
N LYS A 109 0.81 -0.31 7.04
CA LYS A 109 -0.52 0.03 6.50
C LYS A 109 -0.43 1.06 5.36
N ILE A 110 -1.26 0.89 4.33
CA ILE A 110 -1.27 1.78 3.16
C ILE A 110 -1.53 3.24 3.52
N CYS A 111 -2.36 3.52 4.53
CA CYS A 111 -2.57 4.89 5.00
C CYS A 111 -1.26 5.56 5.45
N ARG A 112 -0.35 4.82 6.10
CA ARG A 112 0.96 5.34 6.53
C ARG A 112 1.87 5.59 5.32
N ILE A 113 1.89 4.67 4.35
CA ILE A 113 2.66 4.82 3.12
C ILE A 113 2.18 6.05 2.33
N ALA A 114 0.87 6.22 2.19
CA ALA A 114 0.29 7.37 1.51
C ALA A 114 0.62 8.70 2.23
N MET A 115 0.59 8.72 3.58
CA MET A 115 0.99 9.89 4.36
C MET A 115 2.48 10.20 4.19
N LEU A 116 3.36 9.19 4.26
CA LEU A 116 4.80 9.37 4.04
C LEU A 116 5.11 9.88 2.65
N TRP A 117 4.45 9.34 1.63
CA TRP A 117 4.58 9.81 0.26
C TRP A 117 4.20 11.29 0.12
N LYS A 118 3.02 11.67 0.65
CA LYS A 118 2.56 13.05 0.64
C LYS A 118 3.51 13.98 1.41
N GLN A 119 4.04 13.51 2.54
CA GLN A 119 5.04 14.26 3.32
C GLN A 119 6.34 14.43 2.52
N GLY A 120 6.84 13.38 1.87
CA GLY A 120 8.02 13.45 1.01
C GLY A 120 7.84 14.47 -0.12
N VAL A 121 6.71 14.40 -0.83
CA VAL A 121 6.37 15.37 -1.89
C VAL A 121 6.27 16.80 -1.32
N ARG A 122 5.68 16.97 -0.12
CA ARG A 122 5.63 18.28 0.56
C ARG A 122 7.04 18.79 0.86
N SER A 123 7.92 17.94 1.41
CA SER A 123 9.31 18.32 1.73
C SER A 123 10.07 18.77 0.50
N VAL A 124 9.97 18.02 -0.60
CA VAL A 124 10.59 18.40 -1.88
C VAL A 124 10.02 19.73 -2.39
N ARG A 125 8.70 19.91 -2.37
CA ARG A 125 8.09 21.17 -2.79
C ARG A 125 8.47 22.35 -1.91
N HIS A 126 8.62 22.13 -0.61
CA HIS A 126 9.05 23.16 0.35
C HIS A 126 10.47 23.64 0.04
N THR A 127 11.36 22.75 -0.42
CA THR A 127 12.71 23.10 -0.87
C THR A 127 12.67 24.09 -2.05
N PHE A 128 11.71 23.93 -2.97
CA PHE A 128 11.56 24.83 -4.11
C PHE A 128 10.73 26.09 -3.81
N GLN A 129 9.83 26.03 -2.84
CA GLN A 129 8.91 27.13 -2.49
C GLN A 129 8.79 27.30 -0.96
N PRO A 130 9.83 27.82 -0.26
CA PRO A 130 9.88 27.86 1.20
C PRO A 130 8.84 28.78 1.86
N ARG A 131 8.29 29.75 1.13
CA ARG A 131 7.29 30.71 1.66
C ARG A 131 5.86 30.21 1.67
N LYS A 132 5.58 29.02 1.09
CA LYS A 132 4.23 28.47 1.03
C LYS A 132 3.98 27.51 2.20
N VAL A 133 3.08 27.87 3.10
CA VAL A 133 2.58 26.96 4.13
C VAL A 133 1.73 25.88 3.46
N GLN A 134 2.23 24.65 3.46
CA GLN A 134 1.53 23.51 2.87
C GLN A 134 1.10 22.57 3.99
N VAL A 135 -0.21 22.38 4.13
CA VAL A 135 -0.78 21.38 5.05
C VAL A 135 -1.01 20.08 4.30
N VAL A 136 -0.49 18.96 4.81
CA VAL A 136 -0.78 17.64 4.26
C VAL A 136 -2.23 17.30 4.59
N ARG A 137 -3.03 17.02 3.56
CA ARG A 137 -4.41 16.57 3.74
C ARG A 137 -4.53 15.10 3.37
N PHE A 138 -5.18 14.33 4.25
CA PHE A 138 -5.54 12.94 4.00
C PHE A 138 -7.03 12.75 4.30
N GLU A 139 -7.77 12.21 3.35
CA GLU A 139 -9.25 12.09 3.41
C GLU A 139 -9.99 13.42 3.71
N GLY A 140 -9.48 14.52 3.15
CA GLY A 140 -10.08 15.85 3.34
C GLY A 140 -9.78 16.54 4.68
N LYS A 141 -9.12 15.84 5.61
CA LYS A 141 -8.70 16.39 6.91
C LYS A 141 -7.22 16.78 6.89
N GLY A 142 -6.88 17.89 7.52
CA GLY A 142 -5.47 18.26 7.76
C GLY A 142 -4.84 17.23 8.70
N VAL A 143 -3.68 16.70 8.32
CA VAL A 143 -2.91 15.78 9.17
C VAL A 143 -1.97 16.62 10.02
N ASP A 144 -1.98 16.38 11.32
CA ASP A 144 -1.09 17.04 12.26
C ASP A 144 0.37 16.64 12.00
N ASP A 145 1.29 17.60 12.10
CA ASP A 145 2.72 17.37 11.90
C ASP A 145 3.29 16.37 12.94
N THR A 146 2.67 16.25 14.10
CA THR A 146 3.00 15.25 15.12
C THR A 146 2.77 13.82 14.60
N LEU A 147 1.59 13.57 14.01
CA LEU A 147 1.26 12.27 13.41
C LEU A 147 2.17 11.91 12.25
N LEU A 148 2.59 12.90 11.46
CA LEU A 148 3.54 12.69 10.36
C LEU A 148 4.92 12.28 10.90
N ARG A 149 5.40 12.90 11.97
CA ARG A 149 6.67 12.53 12.63
C ARG A 149 6.61 11.14 13.25
N GLU A 150 5.54 10.80 13.95
CA GLU A 150 5.32 9.46 14.51
C GLU A 150 5.29 8.40 13.42
N THR A 151 4.64 8.67 12.29
CA THR A 151 4.58 7.77 11.15
C THR A 151 5.97 7.56 10.52
N ALA A 152 6.76 8.63 10.40
CA ALA A 152 8.13 8.55 9.88
C ALA A 152 9.05 7.78 10.84
N SER A 153 8.95 8.02 12.15
CA SER A 153 9.70 7.28 13.17
C SER A 153 9.37 5.80 13.16
N PHE A 154 8.06 5.46 13.05
CA PHE A 154 7.62 4.08 12.92
C PHE A 154 8.20 3.41 11.67
N ALA A 155 8.17 4.07 10.52
CA ALA A 155 8.72 3.52 9.29
C ALA A 155 10.24 3.28 9.40
N PHE A 156 10.96 4.20 10.04
CA PHE A 156 12.40 4.04 10.28
C PHE A 156 12.71 2.84 11.16
N VAL A 157 12.01 2.72 12.30
CA VAL A 157 12.20 1.58 13.23
C VAL A 157 11.80 0.26 12.55
N TYR A 158 10.70 0.24 11.79
CA TYR A 158 10.25 -0.94 11.08
C TYR A 158 11.28 -1.43 10.07
N LEU A 159 11.85 -0.54 9.25
CA LEU A 159 12.90 -0.89 8.29
C LEU A 159 14.21 -1.29 8.98
N SER A 160 14.57 -0.63 10.08
CA SER A 160 15.77 -0.98 10.87
C SER A 160 15.65 -2.38 11.47
N LEU A 161 14.49 -2.75 12.03
CA LEU A 161 14.25 -4.08 12.59
C LEU A 161 14.34 -5.16 11.52
N ILE A 162 13.81 -4.91 10.31
CA ILE A 162 13.91 -5.86 9.20
C ILE A 162 15.39 -6.04 8.82
N HIS A 163 16.14 -4.95 8.70
CA HIS A 163 17.55 -5.01 8.36
C HIS A 163 18.40 -5.76 9.41
N ILE A 164 18.08 -5.60 10.70
CA ILE A 164 18.78 -6.31 11.79
C ILE A 164 18.39 -7.79 11.84
N SER A 165 17.15 -8.13 11.48
CA SER A 165 16.65 -9.51 11.53
C SER A 165 17.00 -10.34 10.29
N GLU A 166 17.59 -9.76 9.25
CA GLU A 166 18.14 -10.52 8.13
C GLU A 166 19.36 -11.31 8.62
N PRO A 167 19.32 -12.67 8.62
CA PRO A 167 20.49 -13.48 8.96
C PRO A 167 21.54 -13.25 7.87
N THR A 168 22.70 -12.76 8.27
CA THR A 168 23.92 -12.76 7.47
C THR A 168 24.39 -14.17 7.16
#